data_ddcec3e9b4b3cbdad0c29faa0c6e89e6
#
_entry.id   ddcec3e9b4b3cbdad0c29faa0c6e89e6
#
_cell.length_a   1.000
_cell.length_b   1.000
_cell.length_c   1.000
_cell.angle_alpha   90.00
_cell.angle_beta   90.00
_cell.angle_gamma   90.00
#
_symmetry.space_group_name_H-M   'P 1'
#
loop_
_entity.id
_entity.type
_entity.pdbx_description
1 polymer ?
#
loop_
_entity_poly.entity_id
_entity_poly.type
_entity_poly.pdbx_seq_one_letter_code
_entity_poly.pdbx_strand_id
1 'polypeptide(L)'
;LLTPSSTQLLKLARACGVRTEYFFRTHTVELLQPEFRKLSTFGKTAQDALKIKVVELVEKRVELLGAFPELPFPAFAPPTNLPERIASLDEIDAFSETVRNAWQLGLNPIADLTDTLEGLGLLVIVVDEENPGFSGLTAKARTEDGREYPVVAVSKRWPGDRQRFTLAHELGHLLLEG
;
A
#
# COMPACT_ATOMS: atom_id res chain seq x y z
N LEU A 1 30.94 -12.52 0.26
CA LEU A 1 30.05 -12.11 -0.84
C LEU A 1 30.91 -11.79 -2.03
N LEU A 2 30.70 -12.46 -3.18
CA LEU A 2 31.39 -12.17 -4.43
C LEU A 2 30.74 -10.96 -5.08
N THR A 3 31.49 -9.90 -5.26
CA THR A 3 31.04 -8.71 -5.99
C THR A 3 31.03 -9.02 -7.48
N PRO A 4 29.92 -8.84 -8.21
CA PRO A 4 29.88 -9.11 -9.65
C PRO A 4 30.78 -8.13 -10.40
N SER A 5 31.47 -8.62 -11.45
CA SER A 5 32.26 -7.77 -12.35
C SER A 5 31.35 -6.87 -13.19
N SER A 6 31.90 -5.77 -13.73
CA SER A 6 31.15 -4.85 -14.62
C SER A 6 30.50 -5.58 -15.81
N THR A 7 31.18 -6.59 -16.38
CA THR A 7 30.65 -7.40 -17.48
C THR A 7 29.46 -8.25 -17.03
N GLN A 8 29.48 -8.79 -15.81
CA GLN A 8 28.37 -9.55 -15.24
C GLN A 8 27.20 -8.65 -14.93
N LEU A 9 27.43 -7.43 -14.38
CA LEU A 9 26.40 -6.42 -14.14
C LEU A 9 25.69 -6.00 -15.43
N LEU A 10 26.44 -5.77 -16.51
CA LEU A 10 25.87 -5.44 -17.83
C LEU A 10 24.99 -6.58 -18.38
N LYS A 11 25.43 -7.84 -18.21
CA LYS A 11 24.62 -9.01 -18.63
C LYS A 11 23.35 -9.13 -17.81
N LEU A 12 23.44 -8.93 -16.49
CA LEU A 12 22.28 -8.93 -15.59
C LEU A 12 21.30 -7.81 -15.94
N ALA A 13 21.79 -6.58 -16.14
CA ALA A 13 20.97 -5.44 -16.52
C ALA A 13 20.18 -5.70 -17.80
N ARG A 14 20.82 -6.26 -18.82
CA ARG A 14 20.17 -6.66 -20.09
C ARG A 14 19.14 -7.76 -19.88
N ALA A 15 19.46 -8.79 -19.10
CA ALA A 15 18.55 -9.90 -18.83
C ALA A 15 17.30 -9.44 -18.04
N CYS A 16 17.47 -8.48 -17.13
CA CYS A 16 16.37 -7.92 -16.33
C CYS A 16 15.66 -6.73 -17.01
N GLY A 17 16.12 -6.25 -18.16
CA GLY A 17 15.55 -5.09 -18.85
C GLY A 17 15.71 -3.77 -18.10
N VAL A 18 16.73 -3.66 -17.24
CA VAL A 18 17.02 -2.47 -16.42
C VAL A 18 18.38 -1.87 -16.77
N ARG A 19 18.65 -0.65 -16.31
CA ARG A 19 19.97 -0.03 -16.40
C ARG A 19 20.87 -0.56 -15.28
N THR A 20 22.19 -0.48 -15.43
CA THR A 20 23.16 -0.91 -14.41
C THR A 20 23.03 -0.16 -13.10
N GLU A 21 22.63 1.11 -13.15
CA GLU A 21 22.40 1.98 -11.99
C GLU A 21 21.30 1.42 -11.07
N TYR A 22 20.37 0.64 -11.61
CA TYR A 22 19.32 -0.02 -10.83
C TYR A 22 19.89 -0.86 -9.68
N PHE A 23 21.03 -1.53 -9.90
CA PHE A 23 21.66 -2.39 -8.89
C PHE A 23 22.41 -1.61 -7.78
N PHE A 24 22.56 -0.31 -7.95
CA PHE A 24 23.23 0.58 -6.98
C PHE A 24 22.24 1.51 -6.27
N ARG A 25 20.95 1.38 -6.55
CA ARG A 25 19.94 2.15 -5.83
C ARG A 25 19.87 1.69 -4.38
N THR A 26 19.88 2.64 -3.48
CA THR A 26 19.46 2.44 -2.10
C THR A 26 17.96 2.71 -2.02
N HIS A 27 17.23 1.87 -1.33
CA HIS A 27 15.83 2.15 -1.03
C HIS A 27 15.75 3.27 0.00
N THR A 28 14.96 4.29 -0.31
CA THR A 28 14.70 5.44 0.58
C THR A 28 13.46 5.24 1.45
N VAL A 29 12.76 4.13 1.22
CA VAL A 29 11.55 3.75 1.94
C VAL A 29 11.66 2.31 2.42
N GLU A 30 11.29 2.09 3.68
CA GLU A 30 11.12 0.76 4.28
C GLU A 30 9.64 0.45 4.46
N LEU A 31 9.18 -0.75 4.05
CA LEU A 31 7.86 -1.25 4.38
C LEU A 31 7.89 -2.00 5.70
N LEU A 32 7.20 -1.45 6.68
CA LEU A 32 7.04 -2.03 8.00
C LEU A 32 5.81 -2.94 8.04
N GLN A 33 5.95 -4.13 8.63
CA GLN A 33 4.87 -5.07 8.93
C GLN A 33 3.87 -5.25 7.76
N PRO A 34 4.32 -5.61 6.55
CA PRO A 34 3.40 -5.79 5.44
C PRO A 34 2.51 -7.01 5.68
N GLU A 35 1.21 -6.76 5.74
CA GLU A 35 0.18 -7.78 5.88
C GLU A 35 -0.43 -8.05 4.50
N PHE A 36 -0.36 -9.32 4.09
CA PHE A 36 -0.85 -9.72 2.78
C PHE A 36 -2.23 -10.36 2.91
N ARG A 37 -3.22 -9.79 2.24
CA ARG A 37 -4.43 -10.53 1.93
C ARG A 37 -4.13 -11.52 0.81
N LYS A 38 -3.83 -12.76 1.21
CA LYS A 38 -3.36 -13.81 0.30
C LYS A 38 -4.25 -15.05 0.35
N LEU A 39 -4.40 -15.67 -0.80
CA LEU A 39 -4.81 -17.06 -0.87
C LEU A 39 -3.62 -17.96 -0.47
N SER A 40 -3.91 -19.17 0.00
CA SER A 40 -2.90 -20.16 0.43
C SER A 40 -1.84 -20.48 -0.65
N THR A 41 -2.15 -20.19 -1.91
CA THR A 41 -1.26 -20.41 -3.07
C THR A 41 -0.24 -19.29 -3.29
N PHE A 42 -0.29 -18.17 -2.53
CA PHE A 42 0.65 -17.06 -2.70
C PHE A 42 1.95 -17.32 -1.92
N GLY A 43 2.91 -17.93 -2.61
CA GLY A 43 4.17 -18.38 -2.01
C GLY A 43 5.11 -17.25 -1.58
N LYS A 44 6.05 -17.55 -0.68
CA LYS A 44 6.99 -16.58 -0.10
C LYS A 44 7.79 -15.80 -1.15
N THR A 45 8.34 -16.47 -2.17
CA THR A 45 9.10 -15.81 -3.24
C THR A 45 8.27 -14.76 -4.00
N ALA A 46 6.97 -15.06 -4.24
CA ALA A 46 6.06 -14.10 -4.88
C ALA A 46 5.76 -12.92 -3.93
N GLN A 47 5.64 -13.18 -2.62
CA GLN A 47 5.47 -12.11 -1.63
C GLN A 47 6.69 -11.18 -1.58
N ASP A 48 7.91 -11.73 -1.59
CA ASP A 48 9.15 -10.96 -1.55
C ASP A 48 9.31 -10.12 -2.83
N ALA A 49 9.00 -10.69 -4.00
CA ALA A 49 9.00 -9.95 -5.26
C ALA A 49 7.95 -8.82 -5.27
N LEU A 50 6.75 -9.08 -4.75
CA LEU A 50 5.69 -8.09 -4.64
C LEU A 50 6.06 -6.96 -3.68
N LYS A 51 6.68 -7.26 -2.54
CA LYS A 51 7.20 -6.24 -1.62
C LYS A 51 8.12 -5.26 -2.33
N ILE A 52 9.07 -5.75 -3.12
CA ILE A 52 10.00 -4.91 -3.88
C ILE A 52 9.23 -4.00 -4.84
N LYS A 53 8.26 -4.53 -5.59
CA LYS A 53 7.40 -3.72 -6.48
C LYS A 53 6.65 -2.63 -5.71
N VAL A 54 6.09 -2.96 -4.55
CA VAL A 54 5.36 -1.98 -3.72
C VAL A 54 6.30 -0.90 -3.20
N VAL A 55 7.48 -1.29 -2.67
CA VAL A 55 8.52 -0.32 -2.24
C VAL A 55 8.86 0.65 -3.36
N GLU A 56 9.16 0.16 -4.57
CA GLU A 56 9.49 1.02 -5.71
C GLU A 56 8.36 1.99 -6.09
N LEU A 57 7.10 1.54 -6.00
CA LEU A 57 5.95 2.41 -6.31
C LEU A 57 5.73 3.45 -5.21
N VAL A 58 5.90 3.07 -3.95
CA VAL A 58 5.82 3.98 -2.81
C VAL A 58 6.95 5.02 -2.87
N GLU A 59 8.19 4.62 -3.17
CA GLU A 59 9.33 5.54 -3.35
C GLU A 59 9.02 6.60 -4.40
N LYS A 60 8.52 6.18 -5.57
CA LYS A 60 8.12 7.11 -6.64
C LYS A 60 7.01 8.06 -6.20
N ARG A 61 6.04 7.56 -5.42
CA ARG A 61 4.94 8.39 -4.91
C ARG A 61 5.45 9.41 -3.90
N VAL A 62 6.30 8.99 -2.95
CA VAL A 62 6.90 9.88 -1.95
C VAL A 62 7.81 10.93 -2.61
N GLU A 63 8.62 10.54 -3.60
CA GLU A 63 9.43 11.47 -4.39
C GLU A 63 8.55 12.51 -5.11
N LEU A 64 7.45 12.06 -5.73
CA LEU A 64 6.49 12.95 -6.38
C LEU A 64 5.86 13.94 -5.39
N LEU A 65 5.44 13.46 -4.22
CA LEU A 65 4.88 14.33 -3.17
C LEU A 65 5.91 15.36 -2.69
N GLY A 66 7.18 14.97 -2.58
CA GLY A 66 8.27 15.88 -2.21
C GLY A 66 8.60 16.93 -3.26
N ALA A 67 8.30 16.66 -4.54
CA ALA A 67 8.49 17.60 -5.65
C ALA A 67 7.43 18.72 -5.69
N PHE A 68 6.32 18.57 -4.96
CA PHE A 68 5.22 19.53 -4.91
C PHE A 68 4.87 19.91 -3.46
N PRO A 69 5.79 20.58 -2.73
CA PRO A 69 5.58 20.89 -1.30
C PRO A 69 4.41 21.85 -1.06
N GLU A 70 3.97 22.58 -2.08
CA GLU A 70 2.78 23.43 -2.05
C GLU A 70 1.45 22.65 -2.06
N LEU A 71 1.49 21.37 -2.38
CA LEU A 71 0.36 20.43 -2.34
C LEU A 71 0.62 19.37 -1.25
N PRO A 72 0.56 19.74 0.02
CA PRO A 72 0.93 18.84 1.10
C PRO A 72 -0.01 17.64 1.15
N PHE A 73 0.58 16.44 1.14
CA PHE A 73 -0.17 15.22 1.41
C PHE A 73 -0.55 15.20 2.89
N PRO A 74 -1.84 15.02 3.24
CA PRO A 74 -2.29 15.10 4.62
C PRO A 74 -1.67 13.98 5.47
N ALA A 75 -1.46 14.24 6.76
CA ALA A 75 -1.11 13.20 7.69
C ALA A 75 -2.34 12.32 7.96
N PHE A 76 -2.17 11.01 7.87
CA PHE A 76 -3.24 10.07 8.19
C PHE A 76 -3.64 10.18 9.66
N ALA A 77 -4.91 10.45 9.89
CA ALA A 77 -5.49 10.52 11.22
C ALA A 77 -6.66 9.53 11.31
N PRO A 78 -6.45 8.37 11.91
CA PRO A 78 -7.54 7.42 12.15
C PRO A 78 -8.56 8.05 13.11
N PRO A 79 -9.86 7.69 12.99
CA PRO A 79 -10.86 8.13 13.92
C PRO A 79 -10.50 7.74 15.36
N THR A 80 -10.79 8.62 16.31
CA THR A 80 -10.63 8.32 17.72
C THR A 80 -11.82 7.51 18.23
N ASN A 81 -11.64 6.76 19.31
CA ASN A 81 -12.69 5.96 19.96
C ASN A 81 -13.26 4.80 19.12
N LEU A 82 -12.44 4.24 18.23
CA LEU A 82 -12.78 2.98 17.58
C LEU A 82 -12.67 1.82 18.58
N PRO A 83 -13.53 0.79 18.50
CA PRO A 83 -13.42 -0.39 19.34
C PRO A 83 -12.14 -1.17 18.99
N GLU A 84 -11.45 -1.69 20.00
CA GLU A 84 -10.25 -2.54 19.81
C GLU A 84 -10.58 -3.89 19.14
N ARG A 85 -11.82 -4.32 19.24
CA ARG A 85 -12.29 -5.61 18.70
C ARG A 85 -13.72 -5.51 18.24
N ILE A 86 -14.04 -6.24 17.19
CA ILE A 86 -15.39 -6.46 16.69
C ILE A 86 -15.77 -7.90 16.96
N ALA A 87 -16.85 -8.14 17.67
CA ALA A 87 -17.30 -9.45 18.08
C ALA A 87 -18.52 -9.97 17.29
N SER A 88 -19.25 -9.08 16.61
CA SER A 88 -20.47 -9.43 15.88
C SER A 88 -20.62 -8.64 14.58
N LEU A 89 -21.50 -9.11 13.69
CA LEU A 89 -21.81 -8.40 12.44
C LEU A 89 -22.46 -7.04 12.68
N ASP A 90 -23.33 -6.93 13.70
CA ASP A 90 -23.98 -5.67 14.05
C ASP A 90 -22.98 -4.61 14.52
N GLU A 91 -21.89 -5.05 15.16
CA GLU A 91 -20.80 -4.16 15.56
C GLU A 91 -19.99 -3.67 14.33
N ILE A 92 -19.90 -4.45 13.25
CA ILE A 92 -19.26 -4.01 12.01
C ILE A 92 -20.02 -2.84 11.39
N ASP A 93 -21.34 -2.90 11.37
CA ASP A 93 -22.16 -1.83 10.81
C ASP A 93 -21.99 -0.54 11.65
N ALA A 94 -22.08 -0.64 12.98
CA ALA A 94 -21.85 0.47 13.88
C ALA A 94 -20.43 1.04 13.77
N PHE A 95 -19.42 0.18 13.60
CA PHE A 95 -18.03 0.58 13.34
C PHE A 95 -17.92 1.37 12.04
N SER A 96 -18.48 0.85 10.95
CA SER A 96 -18.45 1.52 9.65
C SER A 96 -19.13 2.87 9.67
N GLU A 97 -20.26 3.01 10.36
CA GLU A 97 -20.96 4.30 10.57
C GLU A 97 -20.12 5.27 11.39
N THR A 98 -19.45 4.79 12.45
CA THR A 98 -18.54 5.61 13.26
C THR A 98 -17.39 6.17 12.42
N VAL A 99 -16.75 5.35 11.60
CA VAL A 99 -15.68 5.76 10.67
C VAL A 99 -16.22 6.79 9.67
N ARG A 100 -17.36 6.51 9.04
CA ARG A 100 -17.98 7.40 8.05
C ARG A 100 -18.35 8.76 8.65
N ASN A 101 -18.87 8.77 9.87
CA ASN A 101 -19.22 10.01 10.58
C ASN A 101 -17.98 10.82 10.95
N ALA A 102 -16.93 10.18 11.48
CA ALA A 102 -15.69 10.83 11.84
C ALA A 102 -15.01 11.50 10.65
N TRP A 103 -15.04 10.86 9.50
CA TRP A 103 -14.47 11.38 8.24
C TRP A 103 -15.47 12.16 7.38
N GLN A 104 -16.67 12.41 7.89
CA GLN A 104 -17.74 13.19 7.22
C GLN A 104 -18.12 12.65 5.83
N LEU A 105 -18.04 11.33 5.64
CA LEU A 105 -18.33 10.68 4.36
C LEU A 105 -19.83 10.55 4.06
N GLY A 106 -20.69 10.79 5.04
CA GLY A 106 -22.13 10.60 4.92
C GLY A 106 -22.52 9.12 4.69
N LEU A 107 -23.80 8.86 4.41
CA LEU A 107 -24.33 7.52 4.17
C LEU A 107 -24.47 7.16 2.67
N ASN A 108 -24.29 8.14 1.80
CA ASN A 108 -24.34 7.89 0.34
C ASN A 108 -23.14 7.07 -0.14
N PRO A 109 -23.25 6.40 -1.30
CA PRO A 109 -22.12 5.72 -1.93
C PRO A 109 -20.95 6.69 -2.12
N ILE A 110 -19.74 6.27 -1.72
CA ILE A 110 -18.52 7.04 -1.95
C ILE A 110 -18.19 6.97 -3.45
N ALA A 111 -18.16 8.09 -4.16
CA ALA A 111 -17.96 8.11 -5.61
C ALA A 111 -16.57 7.55 -5.99
N ASP A 112 -15.52 8.10 -5.42
CA ASP A 112 -14.14 7.64 -5.59
C ASP A 112 -13.53 7.31 -4.22
N LEU A 113 -13.35 6.01 -3.96
CA LEU A 113 -12.76 5.55 -2.70
C LEU A 113 -11.27 5.82 -2.65
N THR A 114 -10.57 5.72 -3.79
CA THR A 114 -9.12 5.98 -3.86
C THR A 114 -8.82 7.43 -3.51
N ASP A 115 -9.49 8.37 -4.20
CA ASP A 115 -9.33 9.80 -3.94
C ASP A 115 -9.70 10.17 -2.49
N THR A 116 -10.79 9.57 -1.97
CA THR A 116 -11.20 9.75 -0.58
C THR A 116 -10.11 9.30 0.40
N LEU A 117 -9.52 8.14 0.20
CA LEU A 117 -8.48 7.60 1.08
C LEU A 117 -7.17 8.38 0.97
N GLU A 118 -6.78 8.79 -0.23
CA GLU A 118 -5.62 9.65 -0.44
C GLU A 118 -5.83 11.04 0.20
N GLY A 119 -7.04 11.59 0.11
CA GLY A 119 -7.42 12.82 0.82
C GLY A 119 -7.38 12.70 2.35
N LEU A 120 -7.42 11.48 2.88
CA LEU A 120 -7.24 11.18 4.31
C LEU A 120 -5.78 10.84 4.69
N GLY A 121 -4.85 10.90 3.75
CA GLY A 121 -3.43 10.63 4.01
C GLY A 121 -2.99 9.17 3.87
N LEU A 122 -3.79 8.35 3.21
CA LEU A 122 -3.45 6.96 2.92
C LEU A 122 -2.83 6.85 1.51
N LEU A 123 -1.66 6.24 1.38
CA LEU A 123 -1.09 5.97 0.06
C LEU A 123 -1.78 4.75 -0.57
N VAL A 124 -2.52 4.96 -1.65
CA VAL A 124 -3.14 3.88 -2.42
C VAL A 124 -2.25 3.53 -3.61
N ILE A 125 -1.79 2.28 -3.66
CA ILE A 125 -0.88 1.78 -4.70
C ILE A 125 -1.59 0.70 -5.52
N VAL A 126 -1.75 0.95 -6.81
CA VAL A 126 -2.25 -0.07 -7.75
C VAL A 126 -1.06 -0.80 -8.36
N VAL A 127 -0.95 -2.10 -8.06
CA VAL A 127 0.19 -2.92 -8.48
C VAL A 127 -0.19 -3.75 -9.69
N ASP A 128 0.64 -3.72 -10.73
CA ASP A 128 0.52 -4.61 -11.89
C ASP A 128 1.06 -5.99 -11.50
N GLU A 129 0.19 -6.82 -10.91
CA GLU A 129 0.47 -8.16 -10.45
C GLU A 129 -0.57 -9.14 -10.98
N GLU A 130 -0.11 -10.08 -11.81
CA GLU A 130 -0.96 -11.05 -12.48
C GLU A 130 -1.26 -12.31 -11.64
N ASN A 131 -0.53 -12.50 -10.53
CA ASN A 131 -0.74 -13.65 -9.67
C ASN A 131 -2.12 -13.59 -9.01
N PRO A 132 -3.01 -14.55 -9.27
CA PRO A 132 -4.38 -14.55 -8.71
C PRO A 132 -4.41 -14.75 -7.19
N GLY A 133 -3.30 -15.19 -6.59
CA GLY A 133 -3.14 -15.33 -5.15
C GLY A 133 -2.99 -14.00 -4.40
N PHE A 134 -2.81 -12.89 -5.12
CA PHE A 134 -2.73 -11.56 -4.53
C PHE A 134 -3.98 -10.73 -4.83
N SER A 135 -4.55 -10.11 -3.81
CA SER A 135 -5.64 -9.14 -3.95
C SER A 135 -5.31 -7.80 -3.32
N GLY A 136 -4.72 -7.77 -2.13
CA GLY A 136 -4.36 -6.57 -1.41
C GLY A 136 -3.22 -6.80 -0.41
N LEU A 137 -2.69 -5.69 0.08
CA LEU A 137 -1.63 -5.61 1.07
C LEU A 137 -1.79 -4.31 1.84
N THR A 138 -1.69 -4.40 3.15
CA THR A 138 -1.57 -3.25 4.05
C THR A 138 -0.16 -3.19 4.63
N ALA A 139 0.40 -2.00 4.76
CA ALA A 139 1.72 -1.76 5.35
C ALA A 139 1.83 -0.32 5.87
N LYS A 140 2.91 -0.05 6.63
CA LYS A 140 3.40 1.31 6.89
C LYS A 140 4.71 1.51 6.11
N ALA A 141 4.80 2.59 5.37
CA ALA A 141 6.02 2.99 4.69
C ALA A 141 6.73 4.04 5.54
N ARG A 142 7.99 3.81 5.89
CA ARG A 142 8.85 4.77 6.60
C ARG A 142 9.91 5.29 5.67
N THR A 143 10.04 6.61 5.58
CA THR A 143 11.09 7.29 4.83
C THR A 143 12.36 7.48 5.67
N GLU A 144 13.49 7.78 5.03
CA GLU A 144 14.77 8.03 5.73
C GLU A 144 14.69 9.20 6.72
N ASP A 145 13.86 10.21 6.46
CA ASP A 145 13.60 11.33 7.37
C ASP A 145 12.62 11.00 8.50
N GLY A 146 12.18 9.74 8.61
CA GLY A 146 11.34 9.22 9.68
C GLY A 146 9.85 9.47 9.51
N ARG A 147 9.39 10.03 8.39
CA ARG A 147 7.95 10.15 8.10
C ARG A 147 7.36 8.78 7.83
N GLU A 148 6.14 8.56 8.34
CA GLU A 148 5.39 7.34 8.11
C GLU A 148 4.13 7.61 7.31
N TYR A 149 3.87 6.73 6.36
CA TYR A 149 2.66 6.73 5.53
C TYR A 149 2.00 5.36 5.62
N PRO A 150 0.71 5.28 5.98
CA PRO A 150 -0.03 4.04 5.78
C PRO A 150 -0.20 3.80 4.28
N VAL A 151 -0.02 2.57 3.88
CA VAL A 151 -0.05 2.12 2.48
C VAL A 151 -1.06 1.02 2.34
N VAL A 152 -1.93 1.14 1.35
CA VAL A 152 -2.75 0.03 0.85
C VAL A 152 -2.40 -0.22 -0.60
N ALA A 153 -1.94 -1.42 -0.91
CA ALA A 153 -1.69 -1.85 -2.28
C ALA A 153 -2.77 -2.83 -2.74
N VAL A 154 -3.27 -2.64 -3.96
CA VAL A 154 -4.27 -3.53 -4.59
C VAL A 154 -3.81 -3.98 -5.96
N SER A 155 -4.21 -5.19 -6.34
CA SER A 155 -3.88 -5.72 -7.67
C SER A 155 -4.73 -5.08 -8.76
N LYS A 156 -4.07 -4.60 -9.82
CA LYS A 156 -4.69 -4.10 -11.06
C LYS A 156 -5.47 -5.18 -11.81
N ARG A 157 -5.15 -6.46 -11.59
CA ARG A 157 -5.79 -7.60 -12.23
C ARG A 157 -7.30 -7.66 -12.02
N TRP A 158 -7.76 -7.25 -10.85
CA TRP A 158 -9.16 -7.38 -10.48
C TRP A 158 -10.01 -6.23 -11.03
N PRO A 159 -11.27 -6.45 -11.36
CA PRO A 159 -12.18 -5.39 -11.79
C PRO A 159 -12.37 -4.35 -10.67
N GLY A 160 -12.81 -3.15 -11.05
CA GLY A 160 -12.84 -1.98 -10.16
C GLY A 160 -13.70 -2.17 -8.89
N ASP A 161 -14.83 -2.87 -8.99
CA ASP A 161 -15.69 -3.22 -7.85
C ASP A 161 -14.94 -4.08 -6.82
N ARG A 162 -14.17 -5.07 -7.29
CA ARG A 162 -13.35 -5.91 -6.43
C ARG A 162 -12.15 -5.17 -5.84
N GLN A 163 -11.50 -4.30 -6.63
CA GLN A 163 -10.44 -3.43 -6.11
C GLN A 163 -10.98 -2.54 -4.99
N ARG A 164 -12.14 -1.93 -5.20
CA ARG A 164 -12.83 -1.10 -4.22
C ARG A 164 -13.17 -1.87 -2.94
N PHE A 165 -13.71 -3.08 -3.07
CA PHE A 165 -13.96 -3.95 -1.92
C PHE A 165 -12.66 -4.27 -1.17
N THR A 166 -11.58 -4.57 -1.91
CA THR A 166 -10.26 -4.83 -1.30
C THR A 166 -9.75 -3.60 -0.56
N LEU A 167 -9.81 -2.39 -1.14
CA LEU A 167 -9.43 -1.16 -0.47
C LEU A 167 -10.16 -0.95 0.85
N ALA A 168 -11.49 -1.14 0.86
CA ALA A 168 -12.29 -1.01 2.07
C ALA A 168 -11.93 -2.06 3.13
N HIS A 169 -11.60 -3.28 2.72
CA HIS A 169 -11.19 -4.36 3.60
C HIS A 169 -9.82 -4.08 4.24
N GLU A 170 -8.84 -3.68 3.44
CA GLU A 170 -7.50 -3.32 3.92
C GLU A 170 -7.54 -2.09 4.85
N LEU A 171 -8.44 -1.14 4.56
CA LEU A 171 -8.71 -0.03 5.47
C LEU A 171 -9.22 -0.53 6.83
N GLY A 172 -10.11 -1.52 6.83
CA GLY A 172 -10.60 -2.16 8.06
C GLY A 172 -9.45 -2.69 8.92
N HIS A 173 -8.48 -3.36 8.33
CA HIS A 173 -7.27 -3.83 9.04
C HIS A 173 -6.48 -2.67 9.63
N LEU A 174 -6.21 -1.61 8.86
CA LEU A 174 -5.51 -0.42 9.35
C LEU A 174 -6.18 0.26 10.55
N LEU A 175 -7.50 0.20 10.62
CA LEU A 175 -8.27 0.85 11.69
C LEU A 175 -8.45 -0.01 12.93
N LEU A 176 -8.35 -1.35 12.80
CA LEU A 176 -8.56 -2.30 13.89
C LEU A 176 -7.25 -2.82 14.51
N GLU A 177 -6.15 -2.73 13.77
CA GLU A 177 -4.84 -3.28 14.17
C GLU A 177 -3.80 -2.18 14.45
N GLY A 178 -4.22 -0.91 14.37
CA GLY A 178 -3.40 0.30 14.49
C GLY A 178 -2.89 0.65 15.88
#